data_ff7f761064309604809cbfa1f7f07ee5
#
_entry.id   ff7f761064309604809cbfa1f7f07ee5
#
_cell.length_a   1.000
_cell.length_b   1.000
_cell.length_c   1.000
_cell.angle_alpha   90.00
_cell.angle_beta   90.00
_cell.angle_gamma   90.00
#
_symmetry.space_group_name_H-M   'P 1'
#
loop_
_entity.id
_entity.type
_entity.pdbx_description
1 polymer ?
#
loop_
_entity_poly.entity_id
_entity_poly.type
_entity_poly.pdbx_seq_one_letter_code
_entity_poly.pdbx_strand_id
1 'polypeptide(L)'
;MNNGHSGSSGQASVTAIVGLAASIVALLVSVVTAGYNLVGYFQKPELTLLPPEQVTLHINYSGKFAYLAMVTDFNIFNDSRPEKYGLVTGERLEFTIDGVRRVLRWQEFGKWGDKGFQASGPAQPFGVAGGTVNAQEVSFEPRSKDQSELLPGETEDINWFDWDKFLQFMGKASTLRVHCVVELHGGKTLTSDVELQLHEGVKAALQDPKRRWAAAACKKL
;
A
#
# COMPACT_ATOMS: atom_id res chain seq x y z
N MET A 1 -24.18 6.39 -88.03
CA MET A 1 -24.42 5.72 -86.78
C MET A 1 -23.29 6.13 -85.80
N ASN A 2 -23.62 7.07 -84.95
CA ASN A 2 -22.66 7.67 -84.06
C ASN A 2 -22.97 7.15 -82.63
N ASN A 3 -22.14 6.28 -82.08
CA ASN A 3 -22.27 5.79 -80.67
C ASN A 3 -21.39 6.63 -79.81
N GLY A 4 -22.04 7.52 -79.06
CA GLY A 4 -21.37 8.26 -77.95
C GLY A 4 -20.95 7.41 -76.85
N HIS A 5 -19.65 7.40 -76.58
CA HIS A 5 -19.03 6.93 -75.29
C HIS A 5 -18.64 8.18 -74.51
N SER A 6 -19.54 8.65 -73.64
CA SER A 6 -19.22 9.70 -72.69
C SER A 6 -19.85 9.29 -71.32
N GLY A 7 -19.07 9.02 -70.36
CA GLY A 7 -19.61 8.99 -69.00
C GLY A 7 -18.98 8.04 -67.97
N SER A 8 -17.63 7.77 -67.96
CA SER A 8 -17.07 6.95 -66.86
C SER A 8 -15.86 7.57 -66.14
N SER A 9 -15.36 8.73 -66.60
CA SER A 9 -14.15 9.32 -66.00
C SER A 9 -14.38 10.06 -64.65
N GLY A 10 -15.59 10.56 -64.43
CA GLY A 10 -15.88 11.34 -63.19
C GLY A 10 -16.07 10.50 -61.93
N GLN A 11 -16.67 9.32 -62.07
CA GLN A 11 -16.93 8.44 -60.92
C GLN A 11 -15.63 7.80 -60.36
N ALA A 12 -14.68 7.45 -61.22
CA ALA A 12 -13.40 6.88 -60.82
C ALA A 12 -12.55 7.88 -60.01
N SER A 13 -12.62 9.19 -60.35
CA SER A 13 -11.85 10.22 -59.62
C SER A 13 -12.40 10.52 -58.22
N VAL A 14 -13.74 10.53 -58.07
CA VAL A 14 -14.37 10.76 -56.75
C VAL A 14 -14.09 9.60 -55.79
N THR A 15 -14.16 8.35 -56.25
CA THR A 15 -13.86 7.16 -55.44
C THR A 15 -12.39 7.16 -55.01
N ALA A 16 -11.46 7.58 -55.88
CA ALA A 16 -10.04 7.68 -55.56
C ALA A 16 -9.77 8.75 -54.48
N ILE A 17 -10.44 9.90 -54.57
CA ILE A 17 -10.30 10.99 -53.57
C ILE A 17 -10.86 10.56 -52.23
N VAL A 18 -12.02 9.91 -52.17
CA VAL A 18 -12.63 9.40 -50.94
C VAL A 18 -11.73 8.32 -50.32
N GLY A 19 -11.17 7.40 -51.13
CA GLY A 19 -10.25 6.40 -50.69
C GLY A 19 -8.96 6.96 -50.10
N LEU A 20 -8.39 8.00 -50.71
CA LEU A 20 -7.21 8.70 -50.21
C LEU A 20 -7.51 9.41 -48.88
N ALA A 21 -8.65 10.12 -48.79
CA ALA A 21 -9.04 10.79 -47.57
C ALA A 21 -9.25 9.79 -46.40
N ALA A 22 -9.92 8.67 -46.67
CA ALA A 22 -10.07 7.59 -45.66
C ALA A 22 -8.76 7.01 -45.21
N SER A 23 -7.81 6.81 -46.13
CA SER A 23 -6.47 6.31 -45.81
C SER A 23 -5.66 7.28 -44.93
N ILE A 24 -5.76 8.59 -45.20
CA ILE A 24 -5.11 9.63 -44.41
C ILE A 24 -5.69 9.65 -42.97
N VAL A 25 -7.02 9.59 -42.84
CA VAL A 25 -7.67 9.54 -41.54
C VAL A 25 -7.26 8.29 -40.78
N ALA A 26 -7.25 7.12 -41.41
CA ALA A 26 -6.81 5.87 -40.79
C ALA A 26 -5.35 5.94 -40.33
N LEU A 27 -4.46 6.54 -41.14
CA LEU A 27 -3.05 6.74 -40.77
C LEU A 27 -2.93 7.68 -39.56
N LEU A 28 -3.64 8.78 -39.52
CA LEU A 28 -3.64 9.72 -38.40
C LEU A 28 -4.12 9.05 -37.08
N VAL A 29 -5.22 8.31 -37.18
CA VAL A 29 -5.72 7.54 -36.01
C VAL A 29 -4.68 6.53 -35.55
N SER A 30 -4.03 5.80 -36.45
CA SER A 30 -3.00 4.83 -36.13
C SER A 30 -1.79 5.49 -35.47
N VAL A 31 -1.32 6.64 -35.97
CA VAL A 31 -0.20 7.38 -35.37
C VAL A 31 -0.54 7.90 -33.98
N VAL A 32 -1.74 8.48 -33.81
CA VAL A 32 -2.21 8.95 -32.49
C VAL A 32 -2.31 7.79 -31.50
N THR A 33 -2.89 6.66 -31.93
CA THR A 33 -3.01 5.46 -31.09
C THR A 33 -1.66 4.89 -30.73
N ALA A 34 -0.73 4.79 -31.68
CA ALA A 34 0.62 4.34 -31.42
C ALA A 34 1.38 5.27 -30.46
N GLY A 35 1.25 6.59 -30.67
CA GLY A 35 1.82 7.60 -29.77
C GLY A 35 1.26 7.50 -28.35
N TYR A 36 -0.05 7.36 -28.22
CA TYR A 36 -0.71 7.18 -26.94
C TYR A 36 -0.26 5.90 -26.21
N ASN A 37 -0.14 4.80 -26.94
CA ASN A 37 0.35 3.54 -26.38
C ASN A 37 1.83 3.64 -25.98
N LEU A 38 2.66 4.30 -26.79
CA LEU A 38 4.07 4.51 -26.48
C LEU A 38 4.25 5.35 -25.20
N VAL A 39 3.55 6.47 -25.10
CA VAL A 39 3.56 7.30 -23.87
C VAL A 39 3.10 6.49 -22.67
N GLY A 40 2.02 5.74 -22.80
CA GLY A 40 1.54 4.84 -21.76
C GLY A 40 2.54 3.78 -21.36
N TYR A 41 3.35 3.27 -22.30
CA TYR A 41 4.38 2.28 -22.00
C TYR A 41 5.47 2.84 -21.07
N PHE A 42 5.85 4.12 -21.23
CA PHE A 42 6.88 4.77 -20.40
C PHE A 42 6.34 5.38 -19.10
N GLN A 43 5.03 5.49 -18.92
CA GLN A 43 4.48 5.95 -17.66
C GLN A 43 4.81 4.95 -16.54
N LYS A 44 5.28 5.49 -15.41
CA LYS A 44 5.50 4.70 -14.20
C LYS A 44 4.17 4.41 -13.51
N PRO A 45 4.05 3.29 -12.76
CA PRO A 45 2.87 3.05 -11.95
C PRO A 45 2.68 4.16 -10.91
N GLU A 46 1.43 4.61 -10.76
CA GLU A 46 1.03 5.62 -9.77
C GLU A 46 0.36 4.92 -8.59
N LEU A 47 1.16 4.64 -7.58
CA LEU A 47 0.69 4.01 -6.35
C LEU A 47 0.34 5.05 -5.30
N THR A 48 -0.76 4.83 -4.62
CA THR A 48 -1.23 5.65 -3.49
C THR A 48 -1.50 4.75 -2.30
N LEU A 49 -0.98 5.12 -1.13
CA LEU A 49 -1.27 4.49 0.14
C LEU A 49 -2.54 5.14 0.73
N LEU A 50 -3.58 4.34 0.89
CA LEU A 50 -4.77 4.75 1.64
C LEU A 50 -4.52 4.45 3.12
N PRO A 51 -4.74 5.42 4.03
CA PRO A 51 -4.53 5.21 5.45
C PRO A 51 -5.48 4.13 5.97
N PRO A 52 -5.03 3.28 6.90
CA PRO A 52 -5.89 2.29 7.53
C PRO A 52 -7.00 2.97 8.35
N GLU A 53 -8.17 2.34 8.41
CA GLU A 53 -9.28 2.81 9.24
C GLU A 53 -9.16 2.32 10.69
N GLN A 54 -8.50 1.20 10.88
CA GLN A 54 -8.31 0.54 12.16
C GLN A 54 -6.96 -0.16 12.23
N VAL A 55 -6.38 -0.15 13.43
CA VAL A 55 -5.19 -0.94 13.77
C VAL A 55 -5.51 -1.78 15.00
N THR A 56 -5.26 -3.07 14.92
CA THR A 56 -5.32 -3.96 16.08
C THR A 56 -3.96 -3.95 16.76
N LEU A 57 -3.93 -3.53 18.01
CA LEU A 57 -2.77 -3.53 18.87
C LEU A 57 -2.70 -4.85 19.63
N HIS A 58 -1.53 -5.47 19.71
CA HIS A 58 -1.31 -6.68 20.46
C HIS A 58 -0.03 -6.57 21.28
N ILE A 59 -0.11 -6.94 22.56
CA ILE A 59 1.04 -6.94 23.48
C ILE A 59 1.58 -8.35 23.62
N ASN A 60 2.83 -8.54 23.25
CA ASN A 60 3.57 -9.76 23.47
C ASN A 60 4.56 -9.59 24.64
N TYR A 61 4.67 -10.60 25.47
CA TYR A 61 5.54 -10.60 26.66
C TYR A 61 6.67 -11.62 26.55
N SER A 62 7.83 -11.19 27.01
CA SER A 62 8.98 -12.07 27.22
C SER A 62 9.65 -11.69 28.54
N GLY A 63 9.30 -12.39 29.63
CA GLY A 63 9.80 -12.07 30.96
C GLY A 63 9.33 -10.72 31.48
N LYS A 64 10.26 -9.79 31.75
CA LYS A 64 9.98 -8.41 32.20
C LYS A 64 9.73 -7.42 31.04
N PHE A 65 10.03 -7.85 29.83
CA PHE A 65 9.92 -7.01 28.65
C PHE A 65 8.66 -7.34 27.88
N ALA A 66 8.12 -6.33 27.24
CA ALA A 66 7.00 -6.47 26.31
C ALA A 66 7.33 -5.76 25.00
N TYR A 67 6.70 -6.19 23.92
CA TYR A 67 6.68 -5.42 22.70
C TYR A 67 5.25 -5.28 22.18
N LEU A 68 5.04 -4.19 21.47
CA LEU A 68 3.79 -3.93 20.78
C LEU A 68 3.89 -4.49 19.37
N ALA A 69 3.00 -5.41 19.02
CA ALA A 69 2.72 -5.81 17.66
C ALA A 69 1.47 -5.09 17.17
N MET A 70 1.38 -4.85 15.87
CA MET A 70 0.22 -4.23 15.24
C MET A 70 -0.25 -5.06 14.07
N VAL A 71 -1.55 -5.13 13.86
CA VAL A 71 -2.15 -5.75 12.68
C VAL A 71 -3.06 -4.72 12.02
N THR A 72 -2.89 -4.49 10.74
CA THR A 72 -3.70 -3.55 9.98
C THR A 72 -3.73 -3.88 8.49
N ASP A 73 -4.71 -3.35 7.79
CA ASP A 73 -4.79 -3.40 6.33
C ASP A 73 -4.00 -2.23 5.73
N PHE A 74 -3.02 -2.54 4.90
CA PHE A 74 -2.48 -1.55 3.99
C PHE A 74 -3.21 -1.61 2.67
N ASN A 75 -4.02 -0.59 2.42
CA ASN A 75 -4.75 -0.44 1.17
C ASN A 75 -3.90 0.37 0.19
N ILE A 76 -3.33 -0.31 -0.82
CA ILE A 76 -2.49 0.31 -1.84
C ILE A 76 -3.26 0.32 -3.15
N PHE A 77 -3.58 1.51 -3.63
CA PHE A 77 -4.26 1.73 -4.89
C PHE A 77 -3.25 2.06 -5.99
N ASN A 78 -3.38 1.40 -7.13
CA ASN A 78 -2.62 1.71 -8.33
C ASN A 78 -3.54 2.38 -9.36
N ASP A 79 -3.43 3.70 -9.51
CA ASP A 79 -4.24 4.50 -10.44
C ASP A 79 -3.72 4.47 -11.89
N SER A 80 -2.88 3.52 -12.22
CA SER A 80 -2.34 3.36 -13.56
C SER A 80 -3.23 2.48 -14.44
N ARG A 81 -2.86 2.36 -15.72
CA ARG A 81 -3.52 1.41 -16.63
C ARG A 81 -3.35 -0.04 -16.15
N PRO A 82 -4.30 -0.94 -16.50
CA PRO A 82 -4.31 -2.33 -16.01
C PRO A 82 -3.01 -3.13 -16.26
N GLU A 83 -2.29 -2.83 -17.33
CA GLU A 83 -1.03 -3.49 -17.68
C GLU A 83 0.19 -3.00 -16.87
N LYS A 84 0.00 -1.99 -16.00
CA LYS A 84 1.06 -1.45 -15.16
C LYS A 84 1.03 -2.06 -13.78
N TYR A 85 2.16 -2.57 -13.34
CA TYR A 85 2.32 -3.15 -12.02
C TYR A 85 3.24 -2.27 -11.17
N GLY A 86 2.78 -1.94 -9.97
CA GLY A 86 3.63 -1.40 -8.93
C GLY A 86 4.12 -2.53 -8.04
N LEU A 87 5.42 -2.61 -7.75
CA LEU A 87 5.98 -3.62 -6.86
C LEU A 87 6.22 -3.02 -5.49
N VAL A 88 5.55 -3.56 -4.49
CA VAL A 88 5.78 -3.30 -3.07
C VAL A 88 6.86 -4.26 -2.58
N THR A 89 7.89 -3.73 -1.95
CA THR A 89 9.06 -4.48 -1.49
C THR A 89 9.15 -4.58 0.03
N GLY A 90 8.40 -3.74 0.75
CA GLY A 90 8.35 -3.76 2.20
C GLY A 90 7.29 -2.81 2.76
N GLU A 91 6.89 -3.08 3.98
CA GLU A 91 5.98 -2.24 4.75
C GLU A 91 6.48 -2.12 6.19
N ARG A 92 6.31 -0.95 6.79
CA ARG A 92 6.65 -0.74 8.20
C ARG A 92 5.76 0.32 8.85
N LEU A 93 5.64 0.20 10.15
CA LEU A 93 4.99 1.16 11.02
C LEU A 93 6.02 1.80 11.94
N GLU A 94 5.97 3.10 12.07
CA GLU A 94 6.86 3.86 12.93
C GLU A 94 6.03 4.67 13.92
N PHE A 95 6.43 4.65 15.20
CA PHE A 95 5.76 5.41 16.26
C PHE A 95 6.74 5.78 17.35
N THR A 96 6.34 6.70 18.22
CA THR A 96 7.19 7.16 19.33
C THR A 96 6.47 6.93 20.65
N ILE A 97 7.15 6.27 21.58
CA ILE A 97 6.73 6.10 22.98
C ILE A 97 7.88 6.62 23.86
N ASP A 98 7.57 7.50 24.81
CA ASP A 98 8.53 8.11 25.73
C ASP A 98 9.75 8.76 25.03
N GLY A 99 9.49 9.43 23.89
CA GLY A 99 10.53 10.08 23.09
C GLY A 99 11.40 9.11 22.27
N VAL A 100 11.16 7.80 22.35
CA VAL A 100 11.91 6.79 21.62
C VAL A 100 11.11 6.36 20.39
N ARG A 101 11.71 6.55 19.19
CA ARG A 101 11.14 6.05 17.94
C ARG A 101 11.26 4.53 17.88
N ARG A 102 10.18 3.88 17.49
CA ARG A 102 10.07 2.43 17.35
C ARG A 102 9.62 2.10 15.94
N VAL A 103 10.11 0.97 15.43
CA VAL A 103 9.83 0.52 14.06
C VAL A 103 9.35 -0.92 14.11
N LEU A 104 8.17 -1.16 13.58
CA LEU A 104 7.65 -2.50 13.33
C LEU A 104 7.70 -2.77 11.83
N ARG A 105 8.12 -3.97 11.47
CA ARG A 105 8.17 -4.41 10.07
C ARG A 105 7.12 -5.47 9.82
N TRP A 106 6.65 -5.56 8.60
CA TRP A 106 5.79 -6.64 8.17
C TRP A 106 6.45 -8.01 8.42
N GLN A 107 5.66 -8.94 8.93
CA GLN A 107 6.13 -10.30 9.21
C GLN A 107 5.31 -11.32 8.44
N GLU A 108 3.99 -11.22 8.53
CA GLU A 108 3.07 -12.20 7.99
C GLU A 108 1.85 -11.52 7.37
N PHE A 109 1.37 -12.09 6.28
CA PHE A 109 0.04 -11.83 5.76
C PHE A 109 -0.95 -12.78 6.43
N GLY A 110 -2.17 -12.32 6.67
CA GLY A 110 -3.17 -13.16 7.29
C GLY A 110 -4.52 -12.49 7.42
N LYS A 111 -5.28 -12.91 8.42
CA LYS A 111 -6.57 -12.30 8.79
C LYS A 111 -6.75 -12.35 10.29
N TRP A 112 -7.31 -11.29 10.84
CA TRP A 112 -7.74 -11.26 12.22
C TRP A 112 -9.12 -11.90 12.34
N GLY A 113 -9.25 -12.89 13.21
CA GLY A 113 -10.48 -13.60 13.48
C GLY A 113 -10.74 -13.79 14.97
N ASP A 114 -11.76 -14.56 15.31
CA ASP A 114 -12.16 -14.81 16.70
C ASP A 114 -11.07 -15.43 17.58
N LYS A 115 -10.11 -16.11 16.97
CA LYS A 115 -8.98 -16.76 17.66
C LYS A 115 -7.68 -15.94 17.61
N GLY A 116 -7.75 -14.67 17.20
CA GLY A 116 -6.59 -13.82 16.96
C GLY A 116 -6.16 -13.79 15.49
N PHE A 117 -4.95 -13.29 15.24
CA PHE A 117 -4.38 -13.24 13.89
C PHE A 117 -4.07 -14.65 13.37
N GLN A 118 -4.57 -14.98 12.19
CA GLN A 118 -4.35 -16.25 11.52
C GLN A 118 -3.48 -15.99 10.29
N ALA A 119 -2.18 -16.29 10.41
CA ALA A 119 -1.23 -16.14 9.33
C ALA A 119 -1.58 -17.03 8.14
N SER A 120 -1.52 -16.48 6.94
CA SER A 120 -1.63 -17.22 5.68
C SER A 120 -0.25 -17.51 5.06
N GLY A 121 0.78 -16.78 5.47
CA GLY A 121 2.16 -16.95 5.05
C GLY A 121 3.04 -15.76 5.41
N PRO A 122 4.37 -15.91 5.26
CA PRO A 122 5.30 -14.82 5.51
C PRO A 122 5.04 -13.65 4.57
N ALA A 123 5.22 -12.43 5.07
CA ALA A 123 5.16 -11.24 4.24
C ALA A 123 6.31 -11.24 3.22
N GLN A 124 5.98 -10.99 1.98
CA GLN A 124 6.91 -10.99 0.85
C GLN A 124 6.53 -9.94 -0.19
N PRO A 125 7.47 -9.48 -1.02
CA PRO A 125 7.16 -8.54 -2.09
C PRO A 125 6.00 -8.98 -2.98
N PHE A 126 5.12 -8.04 -3.34
CA PHE A 126 3.95 -8.30 -4.16
C PHE A 126 3.68 -7.18 -5.16
N GLY A 127 2.99 -7.53 -6.24
CA GLY A 127 2.59 -6.59 -7.28
C GLY A 127 1.18 -6.06 -7.07
N VAL A 128 0.97 -4.78 -7.36
CA VAL A 128 -0.36 -4.14 -7.43
C VAL A 128 -0.65 -3.79 -8.88
N ALA A 129 -1.62 -4.46 -9.48
CA ALA A 129 -2.02 -4.21 -10.87
C ALA A 129 -2.69 -2.83 -11.02
N GLY A 130 -2.53 -2.21 -12.17
CA GLY A 130 -3.19 -0.94 -12.46
C GLY A 130 -4.71 -1.04 -12.43
N GLY A 131 -5.36 0.00 -11.92
CA GLY A 131 -6.80 0.05 -11.70
C GLY A 131 -7.30 -0.83 -10.54
N THR A 132 -6.40 -1.37 -9.70
CA THR A 132 -6.81 -2.23 -8.57
C THR A 132 -6.35 -1.67 -7.22
N VAL A 133 -7.05 -2.10 -6.17
CA VAL A 133 -6.63 -1.93 -4.78
C VAL A 133 -6.12 -3.28 -4.29
N ASN A 134 -4.95 -3.29 -3.70
CA ASN A 134 -4.50 -4.41 -2.88
C ASN A 134 -4.82 -4.10 -1.42
N ALA A 135 -5.66 -4.92 -0.81
CA ALA A 135 -6.03 -4.84 0.59
C ALA A 135 -5.58 -6.15 1.26
N GLN A 136 -4.48 -6.10 1.97
CA GLN A 136 -3.97 -7.25 2.72
C GLN A 136 -3.85 -6.87 4.19
N GLU A 137 -4.35 -7.73 5.06
CA GLU A 137 -4.14 -7.62 6.49
C GLU A 137 -2.76 -8.16 6.83
N VAL A 138 -1.96 -7.33 7.49
CA VAL A 138 -0.54 -7.55 7.72
C VAL A 138 -0.23 -7.46 9.21
N SER A 139 0.51 -8.43 9.72
CA SER A 139 1.11 -8.38 11.05
C SER A 139 2.45 -7.65 11.01
N PHE A 140 2.61 -6.68 11.90
CA PHE A 140 3.81 -5.89 12.08
C PHE A 140 4.40 -6.16 13.46
N GLU A 141 5.65 -6.60 13.50
CA GLU A 141 6.36 -6.91 14.73
C GLU A 141 7.73 -6.23 14.78
N PRO A 142 8.32 -6.10 15.98
CA PRO A 142 9.72 -5.74 16.08
C PRO A 142 10.56 -6.78 15.35
N ARG A 143 11.66 -6.33 14.80
CA ARG A 143 12.60 -7.22 14.12
C ARG A 143 13.09 -8.33 15.04
N SER A 144 13.16 -9.57 14.53
CA SER A 144 13.82 -10.66 15.23
C SER A 144 15.34 -10.46 15.19
N LYS A 145 16.05 -10.95 16.21
CA LYS A 145 17.52 -10.82 16.32
C LYS A 145 18.30 -11.38 15.13
N ASP A 146 17.67 -12.23 14.33
CA ASP A 146 18.29 -12.91 13.19
C ASP A 146 18.25 -12.10 11.87
N GLN A 147 17.59 -10.97 11.84
CA GLN A 147 17.51 -10.14 10.63
C GLN A 147 18.67 -9.12 10.57
N SER A 148 19.54 -9.22 9.56
CA SER A 148 20.88 -8.64 9.50
C SER A 148 21.01 -7.12 9.26
N GLU A 149 19.94 -6.39 8.91
CA GLU A 149 20.06 -4.96 8.58
C GLU A 149 19.18 -4.08 9.46
N LEU A 150 19.79 -3.26 10.30
CA LEU A 150 19.15 -2.18 11.05
C LEU A 150 18.96 -0.96 10.14
N LEU A 151 17.79 -0.31 10.22
CA LEU A 151 17.65 1.02 9.59
C LEU A 151 18.53 2.04 10.35
N PRO A 152 18.97 3.12 9.70
CA PRO A 152 19.68 4.19 10.39
C PRO A 152 18.90 4.67 11.62
N GLY A 153 19.52 4.56 12.80
CA GLY A 153 18.90 4.91 14.08
C GLY A 153 18.10 3.81 14.78
N GLU A 154 17.96 2.61 14.19
CA GLU A 154 17.48 1.41 14.91
C GLU A 154 18.60 0.80 15.75
N THR A 155 18.26 0.41 16.98
CA THR A 155 19.09 -0.47 17.82
C THR A 155 18.29 -1.73 18.14
N GLU A 156 18.99 -2.86 18.37
CA GLU A 156 18.34 -4.17 18.57
C GLU A 156 17.29 -4.20 19.70
N ASP A 157 17.47 -3.38 20.73
CA ASP A 157 16.60 -3.37 21.92
C ASP A 157 15.54 -2.27 21.92
N ILE A 158 15.51 -1.42 20.90
CA ILE A 158 14.68 -0.19 20.92
C ILE A 158 13.18 -0.47 20.84
N ASN A 159 12.80 -1.62 20.29
CA ASN A 159 11.39 -2.01 20.11
C ASN A 159 10.81 -2.72 21.34
N TRP A 160 11.67 -3.17 22.25
CA TRP A 160 11.28 -3.74 23.53
C TRP A 160 11.17 -2.63 24.58
N PHE A 161 10.16 -2.69 25.41
CA PHE A 161 9.97 -1.72 26.48
C PHE A 161 9.70 -2.43 27.79
N ASP A 162 10.09 -1.76 28.87
CA ASP A 162 9.70 -2.13 30.21
C ASP A 162 8.17 -2.02 30.36
N TRP A 163 7.55 -3.08 30.88
CA TRP A 163 6.09 -3.14 31.00
C TRP A 163 5.50 -2.00 31.83
N ASP A 164 6.16 -1.65 32.93
CA ASP A 164 5.68 -0.60 33.82
C ASP A 164 5.72 0.78 33.12
N LYS A 165 6.77 1.05 32.34
CA LYS A 165 6.87 2.27 31.53
C LYS A 165 5.79 2.32 30.47
N PHE A 166 5.52 1.20 29.81
CA PHE A 166 4.44 1.13 28.83
C PHE A 166 3.08 1.39 29.48
N LEU A 167 2.79 0.81 30.66
CA LEU A 167 1.58 1.09 31.39
C LEU A 167 1.45 2.56 31.79
N GLN A 168 2.54 3.20 32.22
CA GLN A 168 2.55 4.63 32.54
C GLN A 168 2.27 5.48 31.30
N PHE A 169 2.85 5.13 30.15
CA PHE A 169 2.55 5.79 28.88
C PHE A 169 1.07 5.62 28.53
N MET A 170 0.56 4.38 28.54
CA MET A 170 -0.85 4.09 28.22
C MET A 170 -1.82 4.81 29.16
N GLY A 171 -1.47 4.97 30.43
CA GLY A 171 -2.28 5.70 31.43
C GLY A 171 -2.41 7.20 31.10
N LYS A 172 -1.42 7.79 30.45
CA LYS A 172 -1.38 9.23 30.12
C LYS A 172 -1.80 9.54 28.69
N ALA A 173 -1.50 8.65 27.75
CA ALA A 173 -1.77 8.86 26.35
C ALA A 173 -3.27 8.67 26.03
N SER A 174 -3.85 9.59 25.28
CA SER A 174 -5.16 9.47 24.65
C SER A 174 -5.07 9.01 23.20
N THR A 175 -3.92 9.20 22.59
CA THR A 175 -3.66 8.86 21.19
C THR A 175 -2.24 8.33 21.03
N LEU A 176 -2.02 7.58 19.94
CA LEU A 176 -0.70 7.18 19.48
C LEU A 176 -0.59 7.51 17.99
N ARG A 177 0.36 8.38 17.64
CA ARG A 177 0.64 8.68 16.24
C ARG A 177 1.47 7.56 15.63
N VAL A 178 1.04 7.07 14.47
CA VAL A 178 1.73 6.04 13.70
C VAL A 178 2.00 6.57 12.29
N HIS A 179 3.24 6.47 11.87
CA HIS A 179 3.68 6.75 10.51
C HIS A 179 3.75 5.44 9.74
N CYS A 180 2.89 5.30 8.74
CA CYS A 180 2.80 4.15 7.86
C CYS A 180 3.72 4.37 6.66
N VAL A 181 4.58 3.41 6.35
CA VAL A 181 5.53 3.50 5.23
C VAL A 181 5.44 2.24 4.39
N VAL A 182 5.26 2.43 3.08
CA VAL A 182 5.32 1.38 2.07
C VAL A 182 6.53 1.61 1.18
N GLU A 183 7.38 0.63 1.08
CA GLU A 183 8.59 0.66 0.26
C GLU A 183 8.29 0.09 -1.12
N LEU A 184 8.68 0.81 -2.15
CA LEU A 184 8.46 0.43 -3.54
C LEU A 184 9.78 0.04 -4.21
N HIS A 185 9.68 -0.81 -5.21
CA HIS A 185 10.82 -1.11 -6.07
C HIS A 185 11.42 0.19 -6.64
N GLY A 186 12.76 0.27 -6.63
CA GLY A 186 13.49 1.49 -7.03
C GLY A 186 13.67 2.52 -5.91
N GLY A 187 13.43 2.15 -4.64
CA GLY A 187 13.75 2.95 -3.46
C GLY A 187 12.79 4.11 -3.17
N LYS A 188 11.64 4.16 -3.84
CA LYS A 188 10.57 5.11 -3.51
C LYS A 188 9.76 4.60 -2.32
N THR A 189 9.17 5.54 -1.57
CA THR A 189 8.26 5.23 -0.47
C THR A 189 6.94 5.96 -0.64
N LEU A 190 5.87 5.32 -0.17
CA LEU A 190 4.59 5.96 0.10
C LEU A 190 4.44 6.08 1.60
N THR A 191 3.89 7.18 2.07
CA THR A 191 3.72 7.42 3.49
C THR A 191 2.33 7.93 3.82
N SER A 192 1.84 7.60 5.01
CA SER A 192 0.61 8.14 5.58
C SER A 192 0.73 8.22 7.08
N ASP A 193 0.24 9.30 7.67
CA ASP A 193 0.19 9.48 9.13
C ASP A 193 -1.23 9.23 9.62
N VAL A 194 -1.34 8.44 10.68
CA VAL A 194 -2.60 8.19 11.38
C VAL A 194 -2.43 8.39 12.88
N GLU A 195 -3.53 8.74 13.54
CA GLU A 195 -3.60 8.86 14.98
C GLU A 195 -4.57 7.80 15.53
N LEU A 196 -4.02 6.83 16.26
CA LEU A 196 -4.79 5.79 16.93
C LEU A 196 -5.47 6.36 18.17
N GLN A 197 -6.75 6.10 18.31
CA GLN A 197 -7.54 6.56 19.46
C GLN A 197 -7.43 5.54 20.60
N LEU A 198 -6.75 5.90 21.68
CA LEU A 198 -6.49 5.07 22.85
C LEU A 198 -7.53 5.36 23.96
N HIS A 199 -8.81 5.08 23.67
CA HIS A 199 -9.85 5.23 24.68
C HIS A 199 -9.73 4.16 25.79
N GLU A 200 -10.43 4.36 26.91
CA GLU A 200 -10.30 3.49 28.10
C GLU A 200 -10.57 2.00 27.82
N GLY A 201 -11.49 1.68 26.91
CA GLY A 201 -11.75 0.29 26.51
C GLY A 201 -10.57 -0.37 25.80
N VAL A 202 -9.83 0.37 24.96
CA VAL A 202 -8.60 -0.10 24.30
C VAL A 202 -7.52 -0.36 25.36
N LYS A 203 -7.31 0.60 26.26
CA LYS A 203 -6.31 0.49 27.32
C LYS A 203 -6.59 -0.69 28.27
N ALA A 204 -7.83 -0.83 28.71
CA ALA A 204 -8.24 -1.93 29.59
C ALA A 204 -8.05 -3.30 28.90
N ALA A 205 -8.38 -3.42 27.62
CA ALA A 205 -8.20 -4.67 26.88
C ALA A 205 -6.72 -5.03 26.68
N LEU A 206 -5.84 -4.07 26.47
CA LEU A 206 -4.39 -4.29 26.35
C LEU A 206 -3.75 -4.69 27.71
N GLN A 207 -4.31 -4.21 28.81
CA GLN A 207 -3.87 -4.54 30.17
C GLN A 207 -4.39 -5.88 30.68
N ASP A 208 -5.47 -6.42 30.07
CA ASP A 208 -6.03 -7.71 30.47
C ASP A 208 -5.09 -8.86 30.05
N PRO A 209 -4.53 -9.62 31.00
CA PRO A 209 -3.60 -10.70 30.69
C PRO A 209 -4.20 -11.83 29.85
N LYS A 210 -5.52 -11.94 29.78
CA LYS A 210 -6.22 -12.95 28.97
C LYS A 210 -6.48 -12.48 27.54
N ARG A 211 -6.61 -11.16 27.34
CA ARG A 211 -6.96 -10.59 26.06
C ARG A 211 -5.75 -10.02 25.33
N ARG A 212 -5.01 -9.09 25.94
CA ARG A 212 -3.77 -8.46 25.43
C ARG A 212 -3.84 -7.84 24.02
N TRP A 213 -5.01 -7.64 23.50
CA TRP A 213 -5.22 -7.04 22.18
C TRP A 213 -6.45 -6.15 22.18
N ALA A 214 -6.43 -5.13 21.37
CA ALA A 214 -7.54 -4.22 21.14
C ALA A 214 -7.46 -3.57 19.77
N ALA A 215 -8.61 -3.38 19.14
CA ALA A 215 -8.73 -2.58 17.93
C ALA A 215 -8.84 -1.10 18.30
N ALA A 216 -7.99 -0.26 17.71
CA ALA A 216 -8.01 1.18 17.84
C ALA A 216 -8.43 1.81 16.51
N ALA A 217 -9.42 2.70 16.55
CA ALA A 217 -9.83 3.46 15.37
C ALA A 217 -8.73 4.46 14.98
N CYS A 218 -8.53 4.63 13.68
CA CYS A 218 -7.58 5.56 13.11
C CYS A 218 -8.27 6.87 12.72
N LYS A 219 -7.60 7.98 13.01
CA LYS A 219 -7.93 9.29 12.46
C LYS A 219 -6.78 9.69 11.53
N LYS A 220 -7.10 9.98 10.28
CA LYS A 220 -6.13 10.51 9.32
C LYS A 220 -5.66 11.89 9.78
N LEU A 221 -4.36 12.13 9.71
CA LEU A 221 -3.71 13.40 10.01
C LEU A 221 -3.46 14.23 8.77
#